data_113564a62769ee3afbbdc383a0f530ec
#
_entry.id   113564a62769ee3afbbdc383a0f530ec
#
_cell.length_a   1.000
_cell.length_b   1.000
_cell.length_c   1.000
_cell.angle_alpha   90.00
_cell.angle_beta   90.00
_cell.angle_gamma   90.00
#
_symmetry.space_group_name_H-M   'P 1'
#
loop_
_entity.id
_entity.type
_entity.pdbx_description
1 polymer ?
#
loop_
_entity_poly.entity_id
_entity_poly.type
_entity_poly.pdbx_seq_one_letter_code
_entity_poly.pdbx_strand_id
1 'polypeptide(L)'
;VIMQPCKRRTYLESFHTPCCGCESKKIWRKNKAKDAVFNRVLERYKSGAVQRDISWNLPKDLFVKMIQMPCFYCGVKASMCGDRVRKSYDSSEFRFNGVDRVDNSQPYTKENVVTCCKTCNMAKREMNDKEFLEWAKTLAKHQKWL
;
A
#
# COMPACT_ATOMS: atom_id res chain seq x y z
N VAL A 1 31.72 16.65 -1.28
CA VAL A 1 30.88 17.39 -0.34
C VAL A 1 31.31 17.02 1.04
N ILE A 2 32.00 17.98 1.72
CA ILE A 2 32.55 17.80 3.08
C ILE A 2 31.33 17.82 4.04
N MET A 3 31.01 16.68 4.63
CA MET A 3 30.00 16.60 5.68
C MET A 3 30.51 17.28 6.95
N GLN A 4 29.81 18.31 7.43
CA GLN A 4 30.15 18.95 8.69
C GLN A 4 29.94 18.00 9.87
N PRO A 5 30.88 17.87 10.79
CA PRO A 5 30.72 17.03 11.97
C PRO A 5 29.66 17.58 12.91
N CYS A 6 28.79 16.70 13.39
CA CYS A 6 27.78 17.04 14.40
C CYS A 6 28.45 17.52 15.69
N LYS A 7 28.08 18.70 16.17
CA LYS A 7 28.64 19.41 17.35
C LYS A 7 28.54 18.69 18.71
N ARG A 8 28.12 17.42 18.76
CA ARG A 8 27.84 16.69 20.02
C ARG A 8 28.59 15.38 20.20
N ARG A 9 29.76 15.20 19.55
CA ARG A 9 30.54 13.97 19.79
C ARG A 9 32.02 14.25 19.88
N THR A 10 32.56 14.07 21.06
CA THR A 10 33.99 13.81 21.27
C THR A 10 34.35 12.47 20.63
N TYR A 11 35.41 12.52 19.90
CA TYR A 11 35.96 11.47 19.07
C TYR A 11 36.35 10.24 19.91
N LEU A 12 35.79 9.11 19.62
CA LEU A 12 36.36 7.80 19.92
C LEU A 12 36.25 6.95 18.65
N GLU A 13 37.42 6.57 18.18
CA GLU A 13 37.60 5.76 16.98
C GLU A 13 36.97 4.40 17.15
N SER A 14 35.95 4.11 16.34
CA SER A 14 35.65 2.76 15.90
C SER A 14 34.83 2.81 14.62
N PHE A 15 35.27 2.06 13.67
CA PHE A 15 34.73 1.88 12.33
C PHE A 15 33.18 1.67 12.33
N HIS A 16 32.48 2.35 11.44
CA HIS A 16 31.07 2.12 11.04
C HIS A 16 29.97 2.65 11.96
N THR A 17 30.06 3.87 12.44
CA THR A 17 28.83 4.56 12.87
C THR A 17 28.63 5.81 12.02
N PRO A 18 27.45 5.95 11.33
CA PRO A 18 27.12 7.22 10.71
C PRO A 18 27.12 8.31 11.76
N CYS A 19 27.62 9.48 11.41
CA CYS A 19 27.79 10.60 12.32
C CYS A 19 26.49 10.87 13.10
N CYS A 20 26.60 11.20 14.37
CA CYS A 20 25.55 11.63 15.32
C CYS A 20 24.20 10.91 15.29
N GLY A 21 24.00 9.92 14.43
CA GLY A 21 22.72 9.21 14.28
C GLY A 21 21.55 10.06 13.76
N CYS A 22 21.80 11.27 13.23
CA CYS A 22 20.70 12.09 12.68
C CYS A 22 20.13 11.46 11.42
N GLU A 23 20.99 11.00 10.51
CA GLU A 23 20.55 10.31 9.29
C GLU A 23 19.89 8.98 9.64
N SER A 24 20.50 8.18 10.49
CA SER A 24 19.92 6.92 10.97
C SER A 24 18.59 7.13 11.68
N LYS A 25 18.45 8.20 12.49
CA LYS A 25 17.18 8.55 13.15
C LYS A 25 16.11 9.00 12.14
N LYS A 26 16.49 9.72 11.09
CA LYS A 26 15.56 10.10 10.02
C LYS A 26 15.06 8.87 9.26
N ILE A 27 15.96 7.98 8.85
CA ILE A 27 15.63 6.74 8.18
C ILE A 27 14.74 5.85 9.06
N TRP A 28 15.10 5.68 10.34
CA TRP A 28 14.30 4.91 11.28
C TRP A 28 12.88 5.48 11.47
N ARG A 29 12.75 6.82 11.62
CA ARG A 29 11.45 7.49 11.73
C ARG A 29 10.62 7.31 10.46
N LYS A 30 11.24 7.40 9.28
CA LYS A 30 10.59 7.19 7.99
C LYS A 30 10.07 5.76 7.86
N ASN A 31 10.89 4.76 8.20
CA ASN A 31 10.48 3.35 8.16
C ASN A 31 9.35 3.07 9.15
N LYS A 32 9.45 3.56 10.39
CA LYS A 32 8.38 3.42 11.40
C LYS A 32 7.06 4.10 10.97
N ALA A 33 7.15 5.25 10.29
CA ALA A 33 5.96 5.93 9.76
C ALA A 33 5.34 5.12 8.61
N LYS A 34 6.15 4.55 7.72
CA LYS A 34 5.70 3.67 6.65
C LYS A 34 4.95 2.45 7.20
N ASP A 35 5.54 1.78 8.19
CA ASP A 35 4.92 0.62 8.84
C ASP A 35 3.60 0.99 9.52
N ALA A 36 3.53 2.16 10.16
CA ALA A 36 2.31 2.65 10.79
C ALA A 36 1.19 2.90 9.76
N VAL A 37 1.53 3.42 8.57
CA VAL A 37 0.56 3.60 7.47
C VAL A 37 0.03 2.24 7.01
N PHE A 38 0.93 1.29 6.72
CA PHE A 38 0.53 -0.03 6.24
C PHE A 38 -0.27 -0.81 7.27
N ASN A 39 0.10 -0.74 8.56
CA ASN A 39 -0.69 -1.37 9.63
C ASN A 39 -2.10 -0.77 9.69
N ARG A 40 -2.25 0.55 9.57
CA ARG A 40 -3.57 1.20 9.58
C ARG A 40 -4.41 0.77 8.36
N VAL A 41 -3.80 0.68 7.19
CA VAL A 41 -4.49 0.19 5.99
C VAL A 41 -4.95 -1.26 6.19
N LEU A 42 -4.07 -2.13 6.70
CA LEU A 42 -4.39 -3.52 7.01
C LEU A 42 -5.56 -3.63 8.00
N GLU A 43 -5.50 -2.89 9.12
CA GLU A 43 -6.57 -2.93 10.13
C GLU A 43 -7.91 -2.42 9.57
N ARG A 44 -7.91 -1.44 8.67
CA ARG A 44 -9.13 -1.01 7.97
C ARG A 44 -9.72 -2.14 7.11
N TYR A 45 -8.89 -2.89 6.40
CA TYR A 45 -9.33 -4.04 5.60
C TYR A 45 -9.90 -5.16 6.49
N LYS A 46 -9.21 -5.51 7.58
CA LYS A 46 -9.67 -6.52 8.54
C LYS A 46 -10.99 -6.13 9.18
N SER A 47 -11.09 -4.89 9.67
CA SER A 47 -12.33 -4.38 10.26
C SER A 47 -13.49 -4.41 9.26
N GLY A 48 -13.24 -4.01 8.00
CA GLY A 48 -14.24 -4.09 6.95
C GLY A 48 -14.60 -5.54 6.55
N ALA A 49 -13.68 -6.48 6.67
CA ALA A 49 -13.97 -7.90 6.47
C ALA A 49 -14.87 -8.44 7.58
N VAL A 50 -14.55 -8.15 8.84
CA VAL A 50 -15.36 -8.53 10.00
C VAL A 50 -16.80 -7.97 9.89
N GLN A 51 -16.96 -6.69 9.53
CA GLN A 51 -18.28 -6.06 9.38
C GLN A 51 -19.14 -6.72 8.30
N ARG A 52 -18.52 -7.37 7.32
CA ARG A 52 -19.22 -8.08 6.21
C ARG A 52 -19.25 -9.59 6.39
N ASP A 53 -18.85 -10.08 7.56
CA ASP A 53 -18.74 -11.51 7.87
C ASP A 53 -17.84 -12.28 6.86
N ILE A 54 -16.72 -11.67 6.48
CA ILE A 54 -15.77 -12.24 5.53
C ILE A 54 -14.49 -12.62 6.25
N SER A 55 -14.07 -13.87 6.13
CA SER A 55 -12.82 -14.35 6.74
C SER A 55 -11.60 -13.70 6.11
N TRP A 56 -10.62 -13.36 6.97
CA TRP A 56 -9.34 -12.77 6.58
C TRP A 56 -8.20 -13.76 6.80
N ASN A 57 -7.71 -14.38 5.73
CA ASN A 57 -6.63 -15.37 5.76
C ASN A 57 -5.38 -14.91 4.98
N LEU A 58 -5.31 -13.61 4.64
CA LEU A 58 -4.18 -13.04 3.92
C LEU A 58 -3.05 -12.66 4.90
N PRO A 59 -1.83 -13.23 4.76
CA PRO A 59 -0.68 -12.87 5.59
C PRO A 59 -0.33 -11.38 5.45
N LYS A 60 0.06 -10.77 6.58
CA LYS A 60 0.43 -9.34 6.63
C LYS A 60 1.50 -8.96 5.62
N ASP A 61 2.58 -9.75 5.56
CA ASP A 61 3.73 -9.44 4.70
C ASP A 61 3.35 -9.48 3.22
N LEU A 62 2.51 -10.44 2.84
CA LEU A 62 1.97 -10.53 1.49
C LEU A 62 1.05 -9.34 1.19
N PHE A 63 0.15 -8.97 2.11
CA PHE A 63 -0.70 -7.79 1.96
C PHE A 63 0.12 -6.52 1.74
N VAL A 64 1.12 -6.27 2.60
CA VAL A 64 2.00 -5.08 2.49
C VAL A 64 2.75 -5.06 1.17
N LYS A 65 3.18 -6.20 0.67
CA LYS A 65 3.83 -6.33 -0.65
C LYS A 65 2.85 -6.02 -1.78
N MET A 66 1.65 -6.60 -1.75
CA MET A 66 0.63 -6.43 -2.78
C MET A 66 0.19 -4.97 -2.92
N ILE A 67 -0.10 -4.27 -1.82
CA ILE A 67 -0.59 -2.89 -1.89
C ILE A 67 0.42 -1.89 -2.47
N GLN A 68 1.68 -2.27 -2.61
CA GLN A 68 2.72 -1.46 -3.26
C GLN A 68 2.83 -1.73 -4.77
N MET A 69 2.17 -2.76 -5.28
CA MET A 69 2.19 -3.14 -6.69
C MET A 69 1.23 -2.29 -7.54
N PRO A 70 1.43 -2.25 -8.86
CA PRO A 70 0.45 -1.67 -9.80
C PRO A 70 -0.91 -2.39 -9.69
N CYS A 71 -1.96 -1.69 -10.07
CA CYS A 71 -3.31 -2.25 -10.13
C CYS A 71 -3.37 -3.40 -11.16
N PHE A 72 -3.92 -4.52 -10.76
CA PHE A 72 -4.09 -5.70 -11.62
C PHE A 72 -4.94 -5.40 -12.86
N TYR A 73 -6.01 -4.60 -12.70
CA TYR A 73 -6.95 -4.33 -13.79
C TYR A 73 -6.48 -3.27 -14.78
N CYS A 74 -5.95 -2.15 -14.33
CA CYS A 74 -5.61 -1.01 -15.20
C CYS A 74 -4.13 -0.64 -15.22
N GLY A 75 -3.28 -1.35 -14.48
CA GLY A 75 -1.83 -1.12 -14.47
C GLY A 75 -1.38 0.17 -13.75
N VAL A 76 -2.28 1.00 -13.23
CA VAL A 76 -1.88 2.24 -12.57
C VAL A 76 -1.00 1.94 -11.36
N LYS A 77 0.10 2.66 -11.23
CA LYS A 77 1.00 2.55 -10.07
C LYS A 77 0.28 2.92 -8.78
N ALA A 78 0.82 2.48 -7.64
CA ALA A 78 0.30 2.81 -6.33
C ALA A 78 0.08 4.34 -6.21
N SER A 79 -1.16 4.77 -6.01
CA SER A 79 -1.58 6.17 -6.12
C SER A 79 -2.28 6.73 -4.88
N MET A 80 -2.87 5.87 -4.04
CA MET A 80 -3.51 6.31 -2.80
C MET A 80 -2.48 6.75 -1.77
N CYS A 81 -2.74 7.86 -1.09
CA CYS A 81 -1.93 8.33 0.03
C CYS A 81 -2.49 7.78 1.34
N GLY A 82 -1.61 7.47 2.27
CA GLY A 82 -2.02 7.18 3.65
C GLY A 82 -2.57 8.45 4.31
N ASP A 83 -3.89 8.56 4.45
CA ASP A 83 -4.52 9.69 5.12
C ASP A 83 -4.00 9.84 6.55
N ARG A 84 -3.49 11.03 6.89
CA ARG A 84 -3.32 11.57 8.23
C ARG A 84 -2.51 10.72 9.22
N VAL A 85 -1.30 10.39 8.87
CA VAL A 85 -0.30 10.15 9.91
C VAL A 85 0.21 11.51 10.35
N ARG A 86 -0.14 11.92 11.59
CA ARG A 86 0.24 13.18 12.29
C ARG A 86 0.99 14.23 11.44
N LYS A 87 0.61 15.51 11.55
CA LYS A 87 1.18 16.70 10.87
C LYS A 87 2.72 16.80 10.84
N SER A 88 3.44 15.94 11.53
CA SER A 88 4.89 15.93 11.63
C SER A 88 5.60 15.00 10.64
N TYR A 89 4.86 14.26 9.80
CA TYR A 89 5.44 13.35 8.81
C TYR A 89 4.68 13.47 7.49
N ASP A 90 5.41 13.70 6.41
CA ASP A 90 4.84 13.75 5.08
C ASP A 90 4.38 12.35 4.65
N SER A 91 3.12 12.03 4.96
CA SER A 91 2.46 10.80 4.54
C SER A 91 2.22 10.73 3.02
N SER A 92 2.44 11.85 2.30
CA SER A 92 2.30 11.92 0.84
C SER A 92 3.33 11.06 0.11
N GLU A 93 4.44 10.73 0.78
CA GLU A 93 5.50 9.87 0.24
C GLU A 93 5.11 8.39 0.13
N PHE A 94 4.12 7.93 0.94
CA PHE A 94 3.72 6.53 0.99
C PHE A 94 2.51 6.29 0.11
N ARG A 95 2.76 5.91 -1.13
CA ARG A 95 1.72 5.54 -2.09
C ARG A 95 1.42 4.05 -1.99
N PHE A 96 0.14 3.71 -2.04
CA PHE A 96 -0.32 2.33 -2.06
C PHE A 96 -1.56 2.19 -2.93
N ASN A 97 -1.83 0.98 -3.39
CA ASN A 97 -3.12 0.56 -3.92
C ASN A 97 -3.86 -0.24 -2.84
N GLY A 98 -5.10 -0.61 -3.08
CA GLY A 98 -5.82 -1.55 -2.23
C GLY A 98 -5.62 -2.98 -2.69
N VAL A 99 -6.40 -3.88 -2.09
CA VAL A 99 -6.64 -5.22 -2.61
C VAL A 99 -8.13 -5.42 -2.86
N ASP A 100 -8.44 -6.22 -3.86
CA ASP A 100 -9.78 -6.63 -4.23
C ASP A 100 -9.88 -8.16 -4.25
N ARG A 101 -11.05 -8.70 -3.98
CA ARG A 101 -11.31 -10.13 -4.12
C ARG A 101 -11.72 -10.44 -5.56
N VAL A 102 -11.06 -11.41 -6.18
CA VAL A 102 -11.38 -11.90 -7.53
C VAL A 102 -12.83 -12.39 -7.57
N ASP A 103 -13.16 -13.25 -6.62
CA ASP A 103 -14.51 -13.75 -6.35
C ASP A 103 -15.02 -13.19 -5.01
N ASN A 104 -16.08 -12.40 -5.07
CA ASN A 104 -16.67 -11.75 -3.89
C ASN A 104 -17.39 -12.72 -2.95
N SER A 105 -17.69 -13.95 -3.38
CA SER A 105 -18.25 -15.00 -2.53
C SER A 105 -17.19 -15.66 -1.62
N GLN A 106 -15.91 -15.51 -1.96
CA GLN A 106 -14.80 -16.15 -1.27
C GLN A 106 -14.10 -15.21 -0.28
N PRO A 107 -13.40 -15.75 0.73
CA PRO A 107 -12.67 -14.95 1.72
C PRO A 107 -11.43 -14.25 1.12
N TYR A 108 -10.78 -13.41 1.96
CA TYR A 108 -9.47 -12.83 1.63
C TYR A 108 -8.38 -13.89 1.81
N THR A 109 -8.03 -14.57 0.73
CA THR A 109 -6.92 -15.53 0.68
C THR A 109 -5.87 -15.09 -0.34
N LYS A 110 -4.72 -15.71 -0.30
CA LYS A 110 -3.63 -15.47 -1.27
C LYS A 110 -4.09 -15.69 -2.72
N GLU A 111 -4.95 -16.68 -2.93
CA GLU A 111 -5.43 -17.09 -4.25
C GLU A 111 -6.58 -16.22 -4.75
N ASN A 112 -7.32 -15.60 -3.83
CA ASN A 112 -8.54 -14.83 -4.15
C ASN A 112 -8.36 -13.32 -4.08
N VAL A 113 -7.14 -12.80 -3.95
CA VAL A 113 -6.91 -11.35 -3.90
C VAL A 113 -5.96 -10.88 -4.98
N VAL A 114 -6.24 -9.70 -5.51
CA VAL A 114 -5.40 -8.97 -6.45
C VAL A 114 -5.19 -7.54 -5.99
N THR A 115 -4.10 -6.92 -6.40
CA THR A 115 -3.87 -5.49 -6.16
C THR A 115 -4.87 -4.67 -6.97
N CYS A 116 -5.56 -3.73 -6.34
CA CYS A 116 -6.59 -2.95 -7.01
C CYS A 116 -6.54 -1.47 -6.62
N CYS A 117 -6.55 -0.57 -7.60
CA CYS A 117 -6.67 0.86 -7.34
C CYS A 117 -8.12 1.20 -6.93
N LYS A 118 -8.30 2.36 -6.30
CA LYS A 118 -9.61 2.83 -5.82
C LYS A 118 -10.65 2.85 -6.97
N THR A 119 -10.26 3.35 -8.14
CA THR A 119 -11.17 3.49 -9.30
C THR A 119 -11.67 2.13 -9.78
N CYS A 120 -10.76 1.18 -10.02
CA CYS A 120 -11.16 -0.16 -10.45
C CYS A 120 -11.99 -0.89 -9.39
N ASN A 121 -11.63 -0.77 -8.11
CA ASN A 121 -12.40 -1.38 -7.03
C ASN A 121 -13.83 -0.81 -6.93
N MET A 122 -13.97 0.51 -7.10
CA MET A 122 -15.30 1.15 -7.13
C MET A 122 -16.11 0.79 -8.38
N ALA A 123 -15.46 0.61 -9.53
CA ALA A 123 -16.13 0.24 -10.78
C ALA A 123 -16.55 -1.25 -10.76
N LYS A 124 -15.70 -2.13 -10.25
CA LYS A 124 -15.96 -3.56 -10.17
C LYS A 124 -17.10 -3.90 -9.19
N ARG A 125 -17.13 -3.26 -8.03
CA ARG A 125 -18.13 -3.51 -6.99
C ARG A 125 -18.28 -5.01 -6.67
N GLU A 126 -19.45 -5.58 -6.97
CA GLU A 126 -19.82 -6.96 -6.67
C GLU A 126 -19.52 -7.93 -7.81
N MET A 127 -19.15 -7.42 -8.99
CA MET A 127 -18.77 -8.28 -10.13
C MET A 127 -17.54 -9.13 -9.78
N ASN A 128 -17.50 -10.36 -10.30
CA ASN A 128 -16.24 -11.09 -10.32
C ASN A 128 -15.28 -10.50 -11.38
N ASP A 129 -14.05 -10.98 -11.43
CA ASP A 129 -13.02 -10.44 -12.33
C ASP A 129 -13.37 -10.58 -13.80
N LYS A 130 -13.97 -11.72 -14.21
CA LYS A 130 -14.36 -11.99 -15.60
C LYS A 130 -15.49 -11.09 -16.04
N GLU A 131 -16.52 -10.96 -15.21
CA GLU A 131 -17.66 -10.05 -15.45
C GLU A 131 -17.20 -8.61 -15.61
N PHE A 132 -16.33 -8.16 -14.72
CA PHE A 132 -15.77 -6.80 -14.77
C PHE A 132 -14.98 -6.54 -16.03
N LEU A 133 -14.08 -7.47 -16.41
CA LEU A 133 -13.28 -7.34 -17.63
C LEU A 133 -14.12 -7.38 -18.90
N GLU A 134 -15.17 -8.20 -18.95
CA GLU A 134 -16.07 -8.26 -20.08
C GLU A 134 -16.94 -7.01 -20.20
N TRP A 135 -17.44 -6.48 -19.08
CA TRP A 135 -18.10 -5.19 -19.03
C TRP A 135 -17.19 -4.07 -19.56
N ALA A 136 -15.93 -4.01 -19.11
CA ALA A 136 -14.98 -3.01 -19.57
C ALA A 136 -14.69 -3.10 -21.08
N LYS A 137 -14.57 -4.32 -21.63
CA LYS A 137 -14.43 -4.54 -23.07
C LYS A 137 -15.66 -4.07 -23.83
N THR A 138 -16.85 -4.39 -23.36
CA THR A 138 -18.11 -3.98 -23.99
C THR A 138 -18.22 -2.48 -24.05
N LEU A 139 -17.87 -1.79 -22.94
CA LEU A 139 -17.83 -0.33 -22.87
C LEU A 139 -16.84 0.25 -23.88
N ALA A 140 -15.61 -0.27 -23.92
CA ALA A 140 -14.58 0.21 -24.82
C ALA A 140 -14.94 0.04 -26.31
N LYS A 141 -15.54 -1.10 -26.67
CA LYS A 141 -16.05 -1.36 -28.03
C LYS A 141 -17.17 -0.39 -28.42
N HIS A 142 -18.14 -0.16 -27.52
CA HIS A 142 -19.24 0.77 -27.79
C HIS A 142 -18.72 2.19 -28.01
N GLN A 143 -17.74 2.61 -27.21
CA GLN A 143 -17.11 3.94 -27.34
C GLN A 143 -16.08 4.04 -28.48
N LYS A 144 -15.87 2.95 -29.21
CA LYS A 144 -14.86 2.87 -30.30
C LYS A 144 -13.43 3.22 -29.84
N TRP A 145 -13.07 2.81 -28.63
CA TRP A 145 -11.72 2.99 -28.07
C TRP A 145 -10.78 1.82 -28.40
N LEU A 146 -11.31 0.74 -28.96
CA LEU A 146 -10.63 -0.46 -29.43
C LEU A 146 -10.99 -0.73 -30.89
#